data_a04295691ca54e6c08a5c0deb10a066c
#
_entry.id   a04295691ca54e6c08a5c0deb10a066c
#
_cell.length_a   1.000
_cell.length_b   1.000
_cell.length_c   1.000
_cell.angle_alpha   90.00
_cell.angle_beta   90.00
_cell.angle_gamma   90.00
#
_symmetry.space_group_name_H-M   'P 1'
#
loop_
_entity.id
_entity.type
_entity.pdbx_description
1 polymer ?
#
loop_
_entity_poly.entity_id
_entity_poly.type
_entity_poly.pdbx_seq_one_letter_code
_entity_poly.pdbx_strand_id
1 'polypeptide(L)'
;MTGYGKAETTLRGRKLICEIRSLNSKSMDISSRLTPQLRAYELDFRTLLTQRLERGKVDLLLMNEGMSETSSLNDLTPINWEAAKAYAAQYKVQMGVNEVPAEVMASILRIPDVLKIQEDTSDLTDEEWSRVQALLNNAIDAFIAFRTQEGAALQEMFTEKLDGIADLLVQVEPFEKGRVAKIKERLEQNLAQLSAETQAQIDRNRLEQEMIYYLEKLDITEEKVRLTNHIKYFRETMAGDGSGVGKKLGFIAQEMGREINTLGSKSNQSEMQIIVVKMKDILEQIKEQVLNVL
;
A
#
# COMPACT_ATOMS: atom_id res chain seq x y z
N MET A 1 0.16 -2.24 1.78
CA MET A 1 1.27 -1.46 2.39
C MET A 1 2.45 -1.39 1.46
N THR A 2 3.10 -0.24 1.43
CA THR A 2 4.47 -0.09 0.94
C THR A 2 5.44 -0.69 1.95
N GLY A 3 6.71 -0.76 1.64
CA GLY A 3 7.70 -1.27 2.59
C GLY A 3 9.10 -0.88 2.12
N TYR A 4 9.97 -0.60 3.09
CA TYR A 4 11.37 -0.27 2.86
C TYR A 4 12.24 -0.87 3.95
N GLY A 5 13.31 -1.54 3.55
CA GLY A 5 14.32 -2.04 4.47
C GLY A 5 15.69 -1.95 3.84
N LYS A 6 16.68 -1.54 4.62
CA LYS A 6 18.06 -1.42 4.18
C LYS A 6 19.00 -1.95 5.25
N ALA A 7 19.99 -2.71 4.84
CA ALA A 7 21.10 -3.13 5.68
C ALA A 7 22.40 -3.11 4.87
N GLU A 8 23.53 -3.08 5.55
CA GLU A 8 24.83 -3.03 4.93
C GLU A 8 25.85 -3.90 5.69
N THR A 9 26.78 -4.47 4.96
CA THR A 9 27.89 -5.25 5.53
C THR A 9 29.14 -5.11 4.67
N THR A 10 30.26 -5.60 5.15
CA THR A 10 31.48 -5.65 4.34
C THR A 10 31.73 -7.08 3.86
N LEU A 11 31.85 -7.28 2.56
CA LEU A 11 32.18 -8.54 1.93
C LEU A 11 33.41 -8.36 1.05
N ARG A 12 34.46 -9.17 1.28
CA ARG A 12 35.74 -9.10 0.54
C ARG A 12 36.32 -7.67 0.45
N GLY A 13 36.25 -6.91 1.55
CA GLY A 13 36.76 -5.53 1.61
C GLY A 13 35.92 -4.48 0.91
N ARG A 14 34.78 -4.87 0.34
CA ARG A 14 33.82 -3.95 -0.30
C ARG A 14 32.54 -3.87 0.52
N LYS A 15 31.93 -2.70 0.57
CA LYS A 15 30.65 -2.51 1.23
C LYS A 15 29.53 -3.07 0.35
N LEU A 16 28.81 -4.06 0.87
CA LEU A 16 27.64 -4.67 0.25
C LEU A 16 26.39 -4.08 0.87
N ILE A 17 25.50 -3.56 0.07
CA ILE A 17 24.22 -2.98 0.49
C ILE A 17 23.10 -3.89 0.01
N CYS A 18 22.22 -4.24 0.95
CA CYS A 18 20.94 -4.89 0.68
C CYS A 18 19.82 -3.88 0.87
N GLU A 19 19.02 -3.67 -0.15
CA GLU A 19 17.85 -2.81 -0.11
C GLU A 19 16.63 -3.58 -0.59
N ILE A 20 15.56 -3.55 0.21
CA ILE A 20 14.29 -4.19 -0.09
C ILE A 20 13.23 -3.09 -0.16
N ARG A 21 12.56 -2.99 -1.29
CA ARG A 21 11.43 -2.08 -1.49
C ARG A 21 10.21 -2.87 -1.87
N SER A 22 9.04 -2.45 -1.44
CA SER A 22 7.81 -3.04 -1.95
C SER A 22 6.73 -2.02 -2.22
N LEU A 23 5.94 -2.35 -3.25
CA LEU A 23 4.68 -1.70 -3.55
C LEU A 23 3.52 -2.62 -3.21
N ASN A 24 2.34 -2.02 -2.99
CA ASN A 24 1.14 -2.78 -2.73
C ASN A 24 0.75 -3.64 -3.93
N SER A 25 0.59 -4.94 -3.72
CA SER A 25 0.11 -5.90 -4.72
C SER A 25 -0.74 -6.98 -4.07
N LYS A 26 -1.62 -7.61 -4.83
CA LYS A 26 -2.48 -8.72 -4.37
C LYS A 26 -1.72 -10.04 -4.26
N SER A 27 -0.66 -10.20 -5.04
CA SER A 27 0.22 -11.38 -5.06
C SER A 27 1.65 -11.00 -4.73
N MET A 28 2.45 -12.00 -4.34
CA MET A 28 3.90 -11.86 -4.22
C MET A 28 4.51 -11.84 -5.62
N ASP A 29 5.25 -10.80 -5.94
CA ASP A 29 6.07 -10.68 -7.15
C ASP A 29 7.43 -10.14 -6.74
N ILE A 30 8.50 -10.88 -7.02
CA ILE A 30 9.85 -10.53 -6.57
C ILE A 30 10.72 -10.27 -7.79
N SER A 31 11.25 -9.06 -7.89
CA SER A 31 12.29 -8.65 -8.82
C SER A 31 13.61 -8.54 -8.06
N SER A 32 14.67 -9.13 -8.58
CA SER A 32 16.00 -9.13 -7.95
C SER A 32 17.04 -8.50 -8.85
N ARG A 33 17.86 -7.61 -8.28
CA ARG A 33 19.06 -7.07 -8.89
C ARG A 33 20.24 -7.41 -8.02
N LEU A 34 21.05 -8.34 -8.48
CA LEU A 34 22.13 -8.96 -7.71
C LEU A 34 23.47 -8.68 -8.37
N THR A 35 24.52 -8.54 -7.56
CA THR A 35 25.90 -8.59 -8.05
C THR A 35 26.18 -9.96 -8.67
N PRO A 36 27.08 -10.08 -9.67
CA PRO A 36 27.34 -11.34 -10.37
C PRO A 36 27.62 -12.52 -9.43
N GLN A 37 28.41 -12.31 -8.40
CA GLN A 37 28.76 -13.31 -7.38
C GLN A 37 27.58 -13.85 -6.55
N LEU A 38 26.48 -13.10 -6.49
CA LEU A 38 25.28 -13.48 -5.72
C LEU A 38 24.16 -14.07 -6.58
N ARG A 39 24.32 -14.10 -7.91
CA ARG A 39 23.28 -14.62 -8.82
C ARG A 39 22.98 -16.10 -8.61
N ALA A 40 23.99 -16.89 -8.23
CA ALA A 40 23.81 -18.32 -7.95
C ALA A 40 22.83 -18.57 -6.78
N TYR A 41 22.72 -17.62 -5.85
CA TYR A 41 21.89 -17.71 -4.63
C TYR A 41 20.52 -17.03 -4.78
N GLU A 42 20.12 -16.62 -5.98
CA GLU A 42 18.85 -15.90 -6.20
C GLU A 42 17.62 -16.67 -5.72
N LEU A 43 17.60 -18.00 -5.90
CA LEU A 43 16.49 -18.85 -5.46
C LEU A 43 16.35 -18.87 -3.93
N ASP A 44 17.47 -18.89 -3.21
CA ASP A 44 17.48 -18.86 -1.75
C ASP A 44 16.95 -17.53 -1.23
N PHE A 45 17.35 -16.41 -1.84
CA PHE A 45 16.83 -15.08 -1.52
C PHE A 45 15.32 -14.98 -1.77
N ARG A 46 14.84 -15.47 -2.90
CA ARG A 46 13.41 -15.49 -3.23
C ARG A 46 12.61 -16.34 -2.24
N THR A 47 13.14 -17.50 -1.87
CA THR A 47 12.51 -18.40 -0.89
C THR A 47 12.39 -17.73 0.47
N LEU A 48 13.47 -17.12 0.98
CA LEU A 48 13.47 -16.43 2.26
C LEU A 48 12.50 -15.23 2.27
N LEU A 49 12.49 -14.42 1.20
CA LEU A 49 11.56 -13.30 1.07
C LEU A 49 10.10 -13.78 1.03
N THR A 50 9.81 -14.86 0.29
CA THR A 50 8.45 -15.42 0.22
C THR A 50 7.97 -15.97 1.56
N GLN A 51 8.87 -16.56 2.35
CA GLN A 51 8.54 -17.07 3.69
C GLN A 51 8.28 -15.97 4.71
N ARG A 52 9.00 -14.85 4.60
CA ARG A 52 8.98 -13.78 5.61
C ARG A 52 8.02 -12.64 5.24
N LEU A 53 7.70 -12.48 3.95
CA LEU A 53 6.84 -11.41 3.44
C LEU A 53 5.57 -12.03 2.84
N GLU A 54 4.41 -11.62 3.33
CA GLU A 54 3.13 -12.24 2.93
C GLU A 54 2.74 -11.95 1.48
N ARG A 55 2.85 -10.67 1.04
CA ARG A 55 2.49 -10.22 -0.31
C ARG A 55 3.12 -8.88 -0.64
N GLY A 56 3.14 -8.56 -1.93
CA GLY A 56 3.64 -7.28 -2.45
C GLY A 56 4.46 -7.47 -3.70
N LYS A 57 4.63 -6.41 -4.48
CA LYS A 57 5.65 -6.35 -5.51
C LYS A 57 6.94 -5.90 -4.85
N VAL A 58 7.88 -6.84 -4.67
CA VAL A 58 9.12 -6.67 -3.91
C VAL A 58 10.30 -6.53 -4.86
N ASP A 59 11.05 -5.45 -4.74
CA ASP A 59 12.32 -5.25 -5.43
C ASP A 59 13.46 -5.46 -4.43
N LEU A 60 14.26 -6.50 -4.65
CA LEU A 60 15.48 -6.80 -3.91
C LEU A 60 16.68 -6.26 -4.67
N LEU A 61 17.46 -5.42 -4.03
CA LEU A 61 18.69 -4.87 -4.56
C LEU A 61 19.85 -5.29 -3.65
N LEU A 62 20.81 -6.05 -4.19
CA LEU A 62 22.05 -6.44 -3.54
C LEU A 62 23.21 -5.96 -4.41
N MET A 63 23.83 -4.85 -4.02
CA MET A 63 24.88 -4.20 -4.79
C MET A 63 26.07 -3.80 -3.92
N ASN A 64 27.25 -3.85 -4.50
CA ASN A 64 28.42 -3.24 -3.89
C ASN A 64 28.30 -1.72 -4.01
N GLU A 65 28.59 -0.99 -2.93
CA GLU A 65 28.71 0.47 -3.00
C GLU A 65 29.82 0.83 -3.96
N GLY A 66 29.53 1.73 -4.91
CA GLY A 66 30.52 2.24 -5.83
C GLY A 66 31.69 2.86 -5.07
N MET A 67 32.90 2.81 -5.63
CA MET A 67 34.13 3.29 -5.03
C MET A 67 33.93 4.64 -4.34
N SER A 68 34.15 4.69 -3.02
CA SER A 68 34.21 5.96 -2.29
C SER A 68 35.48 6.73 -2.72
N GLU A 69 35.46 8.06 -2.59
CA GLU A 69 36.57 8.95 -2.98
C GLU A 69 37.93 8.65 -2.31
N THR A 70 37.98 7.66 -1.39
CA THR A 70 39.19 7.15 -0.73
C THR A 70 39.67 5.83 -1.30
N SER A 71 39.41 5.58 -2.61
CA SER A 71 39.85 4.33 -3.26
C SER A 71 41.36 4.19 -3.22
N SER A 72 41.85 3.10 -2.63
CA SER A 72 43.23 2.70 -2.71
C SER A 72 43.60 2.31 -4.17
N LEU A 73 44.87 2.30 -4.53
CA LEU A 73 45.34 1.85 -5.84
C LEU A 73 44.82 0.46 -6.24
N ASN A 74 44.38 -0.35 -5.25
CA ASN A 74 43.79 -1.67 -5.48
C ASN A 74 42.33 -1.64 -5.99
N ASP A 75 41.65 -0.49 -5.93
CA ASP A 75 40.27 -0.32 -6.39
C ASP A 75 40.18 0.16 -7.85
N LEU A 76 41.31 0.39 -8.52
CA LEU A 76 41.34 0.74 -9.92
C LEU A 76 40.95 -0.47 -10.78
N THR A 77 40.18 -0.21 -11.84
CA THR A 77 39.85 -1.24 -12.83
C THR A 77 41.14 -1.80 -13.40
N PRO A 78 41.48 -3.08 -13.19
CA PRO A 78 42.72 -3.64 -13.67
C PRO A 78 42.74 -3.67 -15.20
N ILE A 79 43.89 -3.29 -15.77
CA ILE A 79 44.09 -3.38 -17.21
C ILE A 79 44.46 -4.83 -17.55
N ASN A 80 43.72 -5.42 -18.46
CA ASN A 80 44.05 -6.71 -19.05
C ASN A 80 45.21 -6.53 -20.07
N TRP A 81 46.42 -6.58 -19.55
CA TRP A 81 47.63 -6.39 -20.37
C TRP A 81 47.81 -7.46 -21.44
N GLU A 82 47.26 -8.66 -21.28
CA GLU A 82 47.31 -9.71 -22.31
C GLU A 82 46.42 -9.33 -23.51
N ALA A 83 45.19 -8.88 -23.24
CA ALA A 83 44.30 -8.36 -24.27
C ALA A 83 44.93 -7.13 -24.97
N ALA A 84 45.45 -6.18 -24.19
CA ALA A 84 46.09 -4.98 -24.73
C ALA A 84 47.26 -5.34 -25.68
N LYS A 85 48.13 -6.29 -25.28
CA LYS A 85 49.26 -6.80 -26.13
C LYS A 85 48.72 -7.51 -27.36
N ALA A 86 47.67 -8.30 -27.28
CA ALA A 86 47.06 -8.99 -28.42
C ALA A 86 46.53 -8.00 -29.46
N TYR A 87 45.79 -6.97 -29.04
CA TYR A 87 45.31 -5.90 -29.92
C TYR A 87 46.49 -5.12 -30.55
N ALA A 88 47.54 -4.81 -29.77
CA ALA A 88 48.73 -4.15 -30.26
C ALA A 88 49.49 -5.00 -31.33
N ALA A 89 49.59 -6.30 -31.09
CA ALA A 89 50.21 -7.23 -32.08
C ALA A 89 49.37 -7.32 -33.36
N GLN A 90 48.05 -7.42 -33.25
CA GLN A 90 47.14 -7.42 -34.39
C GLN A 90 47.27 -6.14 -35.23
N TYR A 91 47.34 -4.99 -34.57
CA TYR A 91 47.53 -3.70 -35.23
C TYR A 91 48.86 -3.68 -36.03
N LYS A 92 49.98 -4.12 -35.42
CA LYS A 92 51.29 -4.18 -36.09
C LYS A 92 51.25 -5.03 -37.35
N VAL A 93 50.63 -6.21 -37.30
CA VAL A 93 50.50 -7.12 -38.44
C VAL A 93 49.67 -6.51 -39.56
N GLN A 94 48.51 -5.94 -39.23
CA GLN A 94 47.59 -5.39 -40.24
C GLN A 94 48.10 -4.13 -40.90
N MET A 95 48.84 -3.29 -40.16
CA MET A 95 49.41 -2.03 -40.70
C MET A 95 50.81 -2.16 -41.25
N GLY A 96 51.47 -3.32 -41.09
CA GLY A 96 52.80 -3.54 -41.50
C GLY A 96 53.85 -2.70 -40.78
N VAL A 97 53.61 -2.33 -39.52
CA VAL A 97 54.49 -1.47 -38.72
C VAL A 97 55.11 -2.24 -37.56
N ASN A 98 56.28 -1.80 -37.14
CA ASN A 98 57.01 -2.44 -36.04
C ASN A 98 56.64 -1.88 -34.67
N GLU A 99 56.07 -0.66 -34.61
CA GLU A 99 55.70 0.01 -33.36
C GLU A 99 54.26 0.49 -33.40
N VAL A 100 53.62 0.53 -32.24
CA VAL A 100 52.28 1.05 -32.09
C VAL A 100 52.37 2.50 -31.63
N PRO A 101 51.80 3.47 -32.36
CA PRO A 101 51.74 4.87 -31.93
C PRO A 101 51.07 5.01 -30.59
N ALA A 102 51.48 5.98 -29.78
CA ALA A 102 50.93 6.22 -28.44
C ALA A 102 49.43 6.48 -28.49
N GLU A 103 48.94 7.15 -29.53
CA GLU A 103 47.50 7.46 -29.72
C GLU A 103 46.66 6.20 -29.96
N VAL A 104 47.24 5.23 -30.73
CA VAL A 104 46.59 3.93 -30.95
C VAL A 104 46.61 3.11 -29.67
N MET A 105 47.73 3.11 -28.93
CA MET A 105 47.78 2.43 -27.62
C MET A 105 46.78 3.02 -26.64
N ALA A 106 46.65 4.35 -26.61
CA ALA A 106 45.60 5.00 -25.79
C ALA A 106 44.18 4.58 -26.21
N SER A 107 43.94 4.35 -27.48
CA SER A 107 42.68 3.84 -28.02
C SER A 107 42.44 2.38 -27.65
N ILE A 108 43.46 1.54 -27.72
CA ILE A 108 43.42 0.13 -27.30
C ILE A 108 43.06 0.03 -25.80
N LEU A 109 43.66 0.88 -24.97
CA LEU A 109 43.37 0.89 -23.54
C LEU A 109 41.93 1.30 -23.18
N ARG A 110 41.16 1.86 -24.12
CA ARG A 110 39.74 2.21 -23.96
C ARG A 110 38.79 1.10 -24.42
N ILE A 111 39.31 0.02 -25.02
CA ILE A 111 38.48 -1.11 -25.47
C ILE A 111 37.91 -1.82 -24.24
N PRO A 112 36.59 -2.13 -24.20
CA PRO A 112 35.93 -2.78 -23.04
C PRO A 112 36.63 -4.06 -22.58
N ASP A 113 37.16 -4.89 -23.47
CA ASP A 113 37.87 -6.13 -23.14
C ASP A 113 39.24 -5.88 -22.46
N VAL A 114 39.86 -4.72 -22.67
CA VAL A 114 41.09 -4.29 -22.03
C VAL A 114 40.87 -3.71 -20.66
N LEU A 115 39.74 -3.01 -20.46
CA LEU A 115 39.28 -2.49 -19.18
C LEU A 115 38.32 -3.48 -18.52
N LYS A 116 38.55 -4.75 -18.63
CA LYS A 116 37.69 -5.77 -18.08
C LYS A 116 37.71 -5.67 -16.57
N ILE A 117 36.56 -5.22 -15.99
CA ILE A 117 36.29 -5.42 -14.60
C ILE A 117 36.37 -6.93 -14.37
N GLN A 118 37.36 -7.41 -13.64
CA GLN A 118 37.32 -8.78 -13.13
C GLN A 118 36.08 -8.86 -12.20
N GLU A 119 34.96 -9.31 -12.75
CA GLU A 119 33.86 -9.73 -11.93
C GLU A 119 34.35 -10.93 -11.12
N ASP A 120 34.52 -10.73 -9.82
CA ASP A 120 34.82 -11.84 -8.91
C ASP A 120 33.61 -12.76 -8.89
N THR A 121 33.64 -13.79 -9.72
CA THR A 121 32.59 -14.82 -9.82
C THR A 121 32.93 -16.06 -9.00
N SER A 122 33.94 -15.99 -8.14
CA SER A 122 34.30 -17.09 -7.26
C SER A 122 33.15 -17.35 -6.26
N ASP A 123 32.87 -18.62 -6.02
CA ASP A 123 31.87 -19.04 -5.04
C ASP A 123 32.14 -18.43 -3.66
N LEU A 124 31.08 -18.15 -2.92
CA LEU A 124 31.18 -17.67 -1.55
C LEU A 124 31.65 -18.79 -0.64
N THR A 125 32.51 -18.47 0.31
CA THR A 125 32.80 -19.37 1.43
C THR A 125 31.58 -19.45 2.37
N ASP A 126 31.52 -20.49 3.21
CA ASP A 126 30.43 -20.66 4.17
C ASP A 126 30.29 -19.46 5.13
N GLU A 127 31.42 -18.86 5.51
CA GLU A 127 31.43 -17.65 6.36
C GLU A 127 30.88 -16.44 5.61
N GLU A 128 31.25 -16.25 4.35
CA GLU A 128 30.76 -15.17 3.50
C GLU A 128 29.26 -15.33 3.24
N TRP A 129 28.81 -16.54 2.98
CA TRP A 129 27.40 -16.86 2.81
C TRP A 129 26.61 -16.55 4.08
N SER A 130 27.10 -16.94 5.25
CA SER A 130 26.47 -16.61 6.53
C SER A 130 26.33 -15.10 6.77
N ARG A 131 27.33 -14.30 6.34
CA ARG A 131 27.28 -12.83 6.41
C ARG A 131 26.21 -12.26 5.45
N VAL A 132 26.09 -12.80 4.24
CA VAL A 132 25.08 -12.38 3.27
C VAL A 132 23.68 -12.73 3.76
N GLN A 133 23.48 -13.91 4.36
CA GLN A 133 22.22 -14.29 4.98
C GLN A 133 21.86 -13.36 6.15
N ALA A 134 22.80 -13.03 7.01
CA ALA A 134 22.59 -12.09 8.12
C ALA A 134 22.23 -10.69 7.58
N LEU A 135 22.91 -10.21 6.54
CA LEU A 135 22.58 -8.94 5.86
C LEU A 135 21.14 -8.92 5.34
N LEU A 136 20.73 -9.99 4.65
CA LEU A 136 19.37 -10.09 4.11
C LEU A 136 18.33 -10.12 5.22
N ASN A 137 18.56 -10.90 6.28
CA ASN A 137 17.67 -10.95 7.44
C ASN A 137 17.54 -9.57 8.11
N ASN A 138 18.63 -8.86 8.33
CA ASN A 138 18.60 -7.50 8.89
C ASN A 138 17.80 -6.53 8.01
N ALA A 139 17.93 -6.63 6.67
CA ALA A 139 17.14 -5.82 5.75
C ALA A 139 15.65 -6.18 5.80
N ILE A 140 15.31 -7.48 5.93
CA ILE A 140 13.94 -7.95 6.10
C ILE A 140 13.35 -7.46 7.43
N ASP A 141 14.11 -7.54 8.51
CA ASP A 141 13.65 -7.07 9.84
C ASP A 141 13.40 -5.55 9.84
N ALA A 142 14.27 -4.77 9.20
CA ALA A 142 14.05 -3.33 8.99
C ALA A 142 12.80 -3.06 8.15
N PHE A 143 12.58 -3.86 7.12
CA PHE A 143 11.39 -3.77 6.26
C PHE A 143 10.10 -4.11 7.03
N ILE A 144 10.11 -5.15 7.87
CA ILE A 144 8.97 -5.52 8.72
C ILE A 144 8.69 -4.42 9.74
N ALA A 145 9.73 -3.88 10.39
CA ALA A 145 9.59 -2.77 11.33
C ALA A 145 8.95 -1.53 10.68
N PHE A 146 9.35 -1.19 9.46
CA PHE A 146 8.75 -0.11 8.68
C PHE A 146 7.25 -0.37 8.43
N ARG A 147 6.88 -1.58 7.99
CA ARG A 147 5.47 -1.97 7.78
C ARG A 147 4.65 -1.93 9.06
N THR A 148 5.23 -2.34 10.19
CA THR A 148 4.57 -2.28 11.49
C THR A 148 4.27 -0.84 11.90
N GLN A 149 5.22 0.07 11.68
CA GLN A 149 5.02 1.49 11.96
C GLN A 149 3.93 2.10 11.04
N GLU A 150 3.94 1.78 9.74
CA GLU A 150 2.91 2.23 8.80
C GLU A 150 1.53 1.67 9.19
N GLY A 151 1.48 0.39 9.63
CA GLY A 151 0.26 -0.25 10.12
C GLY A 151 -0.33 0.43 11.36
N ALA A 152 0.51 0.81 12.32
CA ALA A 152 0.08 1.53 13.51
C ALA A 152 -0.51 2.91 13.17
N ALA A 153 0.10 3.65 12.25
CA ALA A 153 -0.43 4.92 11.77
C ALA A 153 -1.79 4.76 11.05
N LEU A 154 -1.95 3.70 10.25
CA LEU A 154 -3.23 3.37 9.62
C LEU A 154 -4.31 3.01 10.65
N GLN A 155 -3.96 2.27 11.69
CA GLN A 155 -4.87 1.91 12.78
C GLN A 155 -5.39 3.15 13.52
N GLU A 156 -4.52 4.09 13.83
CA GLU A 156 -4.88 5.37 14.46
C GLU A 156 -5.83 6.16 13.56
N MET A 157 -5.50 6.31 12.29
CA MET A 157 -6.33 6.99 11.31
C MET A 157 -7.71 6.34 11.17
N PHE A 158 -7.80 5.00 11.06
CA PHE A 158 -9.10 4.31 11.01
C PHE A 158 -9.91 4.55 12.28
N THR A 159 -9.28 4.52 13.45
CA THR A 159 -9.97 4.76 14.73
C THR A 159 -10.59 6.15 14.75
N GLU A 160 -9.83 7.19 14.39
CA GLU A 160 -10.32 8.57 14.27
C GLU A 160 -11.51 8.70 13.30
N LYS A 161 -11.41 8.07 12.14
CA LYS A 161 -12.46 8.12 11.11
C LYS A 161 -13.74 7.39 11.56
N LEU A 162 -13.60 6.24 12.22
CA LEU A 162 -14.73 5.50 12.77
C LEU A 162 -15.42 6.26 13.90
N ASP A 163 -14.65 6.93 14.76
CA ASP A 163 -15.19 7.82 15.79
C ASP A 163 -15.96 8.98 15.15
N GLY A 164 -15.40 9.58 14.09
CA GLY A 164 -16.09 10.63 13.34
C GLY A 164 -17.42 10.19 12.74
N ILE A 165 -17.53 8.97 12.20
CA ILE A 165 -18.82 8.43 11.71
C ILE A 165 -19.79 8.19 12.88
N ALA A 166 -19.31 7.65 14.00
CA ALA A 166 -20.13 7.40 15.19
C ALA A 166 -20.68 8.71 15.77
N ASP A 167 -19.87 9.74 15.87
CA ASP A 167 -20.30 11.07 16.34
C ASP A 167 -21.34 11.70 15.41
N LEU A 168 -21.15 11.57 14.09
CA LEU A 168 -22.14 12.03 13.11
C LEU A 168 -23.45 11.25 13.23
N LEU A 169 -23.39 9.95 13.55
CA LEU A 169 -24.58 9.12 13.76
C LEU A 169 -25.39 9.61 14.99
N VAL A 170 -24.72 10.00 16.06
CA VAL A 170 -25.36 10.62 17.24
C VAL A 170 -26.03 11.94 16.87
N GLN A 171 -25.41 12.76 16.00
CA GLN A 171 -25.98 14.03 15.54
C GLN A 171 -27.29 13.87 14.72
N VAL A 172 -27.63 12.67 14.26
CA VAL A 172 -28.89 12.38 13.55
C VAL A 172 -30.08 12.35 14.53
N GLU A 173 -29.89 11.96 15.78
CA GLU A 173 -30.99 11.74 16.74
C GLU A 173 -31.93 12.94 16.97
N PRO A 174 -31.47 14.20 17.12
CA PRO A 174 -32.33 15.34 17.31
C PRO A 174 -33.29 15.58 16.12
N PHE A 175 -32.83 15.30 14.92
CA PHE A 175 -33.60 15.47 13.68
C PHE A 175 -34.66 14.36 13.54
N GLU A 176 -34.36 13.15 14.00
CA GLU A 176 -35.28 12.01 13.99
C GLU A 176 -36.49 12.27 14.90
N LYS A 177 -36.26 12.71 16.15
CA LYS A 177 -37.34 12.97 17.13
C LYS A 177 -38.33 14.02 16.66
N GLY A 178 -37.90 15.06 15.97
CA GLY A 178 -38.78 16.13 15.46
C GLY A 178 -39.52 15.80 14.16
N ARG A 179 -39.17 14.71 13.51
CA ARG A 179 -39.58 14.38 12.14
C ARG A 179 -41.06 14.03 12.03
N VAL A 180 -41.54 13.19 12.93
CA VAL A 180 -42.96 12.76 12.97
C VAL A 180 -43.89 13.95 13.17
N ALA A 181 -43.56 14.86 14.08
CA ALA A 181 -44.33 16.07 14.34
C ALA A 181 -44.39 16.98 13.09
N LYS A 182 -43.26 17.21 12.43
CA LYS A 182 -43.20 18.01 11.20
C LYS A 182 -43.98 17.39 10.04
N ILE A 183 -43.95 16.07 9.88
CA ILE A 183 -44.72 15.38 8.84
C ILE A 183 -46.21 15.53 9.11
N LYS A 184 -46.64 15.32 10.36
CA LYS A 184 -48.03 15.48 10.76
C LYS A 184 -48.50 16.90 10.51
N GLU A 185 -47.77 17.89 10.96
CA GLU A 185 -48.09 19.31 10.74
C GLU A 185 -48.22 19.68 9.23
N ARG A 186 -47.27 19.23 8.41
CA ARG A 186 -47.33 19.45 6.97
C ARG A 186 -48.56 18.78 6.31
N LEU A 187 -48.90 17.59 6.76
CA LEU A 187 -50.04 16.85 6.28
C LEU A 187 -51.35 17.59 6.66
N GLU A 188 -51.47 18.04 7.91
CA GLU A 188 -52.58 18.83 8.38
C GLU A 188 -52.73 20.16 7.64
N GLN A 189 -51.60 20.87 7.36
CA GLN A 189 -51.58 22.08 6.55
C GLN A 189 -52.07 21.85 5.10
N ASN A 190 -51.59 20.75 4.48
CA ASN A 190 -52.02 20.40 3.13
C ASN A 190 -53.53 20.02 3.08
N LEU A 191 -54.02 19.32 4.10
CA LEU A 191 -55.42 18.98 4.20
C LEU A 191 -56.30 20.23 4.41
N ALA A 192 -55.81 21.21 5.21
CA ALA A 192 -56.53 22.46 5.42
C ALA A 192 -56.68 23.35 4.18
N GLN A 193 -55.83 23.14 3.16
CA GLN A 193 -55.93 23.84 1.85
C GLN A 193 -56.97 23.24 0.92
N LEU A 194 -57.52 22.06 1.21
CA LEU A 194 -58.56 21.43 0.43
C LEU A 194 -59.94 22.08 0.69
N SER A 195 -60.83 22.01 -0.28
CA SER A 195 -62.21 22.52 -0.10
C SER A 195 -62.94 21.74 1.04
N ALA A 196 -63.92 22.39 1.64
CA ALA A 196 -64.72 21.76 2.72
C ALA A 196 -65.42 20.48 2.24
N GLU A 197 -65.83 20.43 0.98
CA GLU A 197 -66.47 19.27 0.36
C GLU A 197 -65.44 18.10 0.22
N THR A 198 -64.21 18.39 -0.17
CA THR A 198 -63.14 17.38 -0.28
C THR A 198 -62.69 16.90 1.09
N GLN A 199 -62.61 17.78 2.11
CA GLN A 199 -62.29 17.42 3.46
C GLN A 199 -63.30 16.47 4.10
N ALA A 200 -64.61 16.68 3.79
CA ALA A 200 -65.71 15.82 4.27
C ALA A 200 -65.68 14.40 3.67
N GLN A 201 -64.99 14.21 2.55
CA GLN A 201 -64.86 12.92 1.86
C GLN A 201 -63.62 12.13 2.30
N ILE A 202 -62.75 12.71 3.12
CA ILE A 202 -61.52 12.05 3.58
C ILE A 202 -61.85 11.01 4.65
N ASP A 203 -61.56 9.75 4.35
CA ASP A 203 -61.59 8.67 5.34
C ASP A 203 -60.41 8.79 6.31
N ARG A 204 -60.70 9.14 7.56
CA ARG A 204 -59.69 9.30 8.60
C ARG A 204 -58.94 8.01 8.89
N ASN A 205 -59.58 6.85 8.83
CA ASN A 205 -58.92 5.56 9.05
C ASN A 205 -57.85 5.29 7.96
N ARG A 206 -58.19 5.63 6.73
CA ARG A 206 -57.25 5.50 5.61
C ARG A 206 -56.07 6.48 5.73
N LEU A 207 -56.31 7.69 6.18
CA LEU A 207 -55.29 8.66 6.46
C LEU A 207 -54.31 8.18 7.55
N GLU A 208 -54.82 7.59 8.63
CA GLU A 208 -53.99 7.02 9.69
C GLU A 208 -53.17 5.83 9.19
N GLN A 209 -53.71 4.96 8.37
CA GLN A 209 -52.98 3.84 7.76
C GLN A 209 -51.85 4.34 6.85
N GLU A 210 -52.10 5.33 6.01
CA GLU A 210 -51.09 5.94 5.16
C GLU A 210 -50.00 6.64 5.99
N MET A 211 -50.37 7.28 7.11
CA MET A 211 -49.38 7.87 8.03
C MET A 211 -48.49 6.81 8.67
N ILE A 212 -49.02 5.68 9.13
CA ILE A 212 -48.25 4.57 9.68
C ILE A 212 -47.27 4.04 8.65
N TYR A 213 -47.75 3.78 7.43
CA TYR A 213 -46.91 3.35 6.32
C TYR A 213 -45.78 4.34 6.02
N TYR A 214 -46.07 5.65 6.05
CA TYR A 214 -45.06 6.70 5.85
C TYR A 214 -44.01 6.73 6.97
N LEU A 215 -44.43 6.54 8.21
CA LEU A 215 -43.55 6.49 9.37
C LEU A 215 -42.62 5.30 9.32
N GLU A 216 -43.13 4.11 8.97
CA GLU A 216 -42.31 2.90 8.78
C GLU A 216 -41.33 3.08 7.63
N LYS A 217 -41.75 3.66 6.52
CA LYS A 217 -40.86 3.92 5.35
C LYS A 217 -39.72 4.89 5.66
N LEU A 218 -39.92 5.77 6.63
CA LEU A 218 -38.94 6.77 7.04
C LEU A 218 -38.14 6.35 8.28
N ASP A 219 -38.49 5.23 8.93
CA ASP A 219 -37.74 4.74 10.08
C ASP A 219 -36.31 4.39 9.70
N ILE A 220 -35.36 4.88 10.49
CA ILE A 220 -33.91 4.70 10.32
C ILE A 220 -33.28 3.94 11.48
N THR A 221 -34.07 3.40 12.37
CA THR A 221 -33.60 2.71 13.59
C THR A 221 -32.74 1.51 13.24
N GLU A 222 -33.17 0.73 12.25
CA GLU A 222 -32.43 -0.44 11.78
C GLU A 222 -31.05 -0.05 11.20
N GLU A 223 -31.00 0.96 10.33
CA GLU A 223 -29.75 1.45 9.74
C GLU A 223 -28.79 1.96 10.80
N LYS A 224 -29.27 2.66 11.82
CA LYS A 224 -28.45 3.13 12.95
C LYS A 224 -27.82 1.96 13.72
N VAL A 225 -28.64 0.96 14.06
CA VAL A 225 -28.19 -0.23 14.80
C VAL A 225 -27.17 -1.03 13.95
N ARG A 226 -27.46 -1.24 12.67
CA ARG A 226 -26.57 -1.96 11.76
C ARG A 226 -25.25 -1.22 11.55
N LEU A 227 -25.30 0.10 11.32
CA LEU A 227 -24.09 0.91 11.16
C LEU A 227 -23.22 0.88 12.43
N THR A 228 -23.83 0.99 13.61
CA THR A 228 -23.12 0.87 14.89
C THR A 228 -22.45 -0.51 15.04
N ASN A 229 -23.14 -1.58 14.67
CA ASN A 229 -22.59 -2.93 14.72
C ASN A 229 -21.44 -3.10 13.71
N HIS A 230 -21.55 -2.53 12.51
CA HIS A 230 -20.46 -2.57 11.50
C HIS A 230 -19.24 -1.78 11.97
N ILE A 231 -19.41 -0.62 12.61
CA ILE A 231 -18.30 0.14 13.20
C ILE A 231 -17.59 -0.70 14.27
N LYS A 232 -18.35 -1.34 15.17
CA LYS A 232 -17.80 -2.23 16.19
C LYS A 232 -17.04 -3.40 15.57
N TYR A 233 -17.64 -4.06 14.59
CA TYR A 233 -17.03 -5.21 13.91
C TYR A 233 -15.78 -4.82 13.12
N PHE A 234 -15.74 -3.62 12.55
CA PHE A 234 -14.54 -3.08 11.91
C PHE A 234 -13.39 -2.95 12.91
N ARG A 235 -13.65 -2.39 14.10
CA ARG A 235 -12.65 -2.26 15.18
C ARG A 235 -12.14 -3.62 15.66
N GLU A 236 -13.05 -4.57 15.89
CA GLU A 236 -12.69 -5.93 16.28
C GLU A 236 -11.85 -6.63 15.22
N THR A 237 -12.21 -6.48 13.94
CA THR A 237 -11.45 -7.06 12.82
C THR A 237 -10.06 -6.42 12.69
N MET A 238 -9.94 -5.10 12.92
CA MET A 238 -8.68 -4.38 12.88
C MET A 238 -7.73 -4.78 14.03
N ALA A 239 -8.27 -5.12 15.19
CA ALA A 239 -7.51 -5.57 16.36
C ALA A 239 -7.17 -7.07 16.32
N GLY A 240 -7.75 -7.83 15.38
CA GLY A 240 -7.54 -9.27 15.27
C GLY A 240 -6.26 -9.62 14.49
N ASP A 241 -5.64 -10.73 14.88
CA ASP A 241 -4.51 -11.32 14.19
C ASP A 241 -5.01 -12.26 13.09
N GLY A 242 -4.60 -12.03 11.84
CA GLY A 242 -4.93 -12.95 10.75
C GLY A 242 -4.58 -12.45 9.35
N SER A 243 -4.35 -13.37 8.43
CA SER A 243 -4.15 -13.04 7.02
C SER A 243 -5.45 -12.52 6.38
N GLY A 244 -5.34 -11.52 5.50
CA GLY A 244 -6.47 -11.00 4.75
C GLY A 244 -7.38 -10.03 5.50
N VAL A 245 -6.92 -9.45 6.59
CA VAL A 245 -7.63 -8.42 7.37
C VAL A 245 -8.13 -7.29 6.47
N GLY A 246 -7.29 -6.76 5.57
CA GLY A 246 -7.68 -5.71 4.63
C GLY A 246 -8.88 -6.06 3.75
N LYS A 247 -9.01 -7.31 3.30
CA LYS A 247 -10.18 -7.75 2.52
C LYS A 247 -11.46 -7.75 3.36
N LYS A 248 -11.38 -8.22 4.61
CA LYS A 248 -12.54 -8.20 5.54
C LYS A 248 -12.97 -6.76 5.85
N LEU A 249 -12.00 -5.89 6.17
CA LEU A 249 -12.27 -4.46 6.41
C LEU A 249 -12.93 -3.80 5.20
N GLY A 250 -12.50 -4.16 3.98
CA GLY A 250 -13.13 -3.68 2.75
C GLY A 250 -14.60 -4.08 2.63
N PHE A 251 -14.95 -5.32 2.95
CA PHE A 251 -16.35 -5.77 2.97
C PHE A 251 -17.17 -5.05 4.04
N ILE A 252 -16.62 -4.88 5.26
CA ILE A 252 -17.33 -4.16 6.32
C ILE A 252 -17.56 -2.70 5.91
N ALA A 253 -16.57 -2.03 5.31
CA ALA A 253 -16.73 -0.67 4.80
C ALA A 253 -17.79 -0.57 3.69
N GLN A 254 -17.97 -1.61 2.86
CA GLN A 254 -19.07 -1.66 1.88
C GLN A 254 -20.42 -1.74 2.56
N GLU A 255 -20.58 -2.59 3.59
CA GLU A 255 -21.85 -2.69 4.36
C GLU A 255 -22.14 -1.38 5.09
N MET A 256 -21.14 -0.75 5.72
CA MET A 256 -21.30 0.60 6.30
C MET A 256 -21.83 1.59 5.24
N GLY A 257 -21.31 1.52 4.02
CA GLY A 257 -21.77 2.37 2.91
C GLY A 257 -23.23 2.12 2.52
N ARG A 258 -23.69 0.88 2.58
CA ARG A 258 -25.11 0.54 2.35
C ARG A 258 -26.01 1.18 3.39
N GLU A 259 -25.65 1.05 4.68
CA GLU A 259 -26.45 1.64 5.78
C GLU A 259 -26.47 3.17 5.70
N ILE A 260 -25.35 3.82 5.43
CA ILE A 260 -25.26 5.28 5.24
C ILE A 260 -26.09 5.73 4.02
N ASN A 261 -26.09 4.99 2.93
CA ASN A 261 -26.90 5.29 1.75
C ASN A 261 -28.39 5.18 2.05
N THR A 262 -28.82 4.11 2.74
CA THR A 262 -30.22 3.91 3.12
C THR A 262 -30.67 4.99 4.11
N LEU A 263 -29.84 5.33 5.09
CA LEU A 263 -30.09 6.44 6.02
C LEU A 263 -30.29 7.75 5.23
N GLY A 264 -29.47 8.02 4.21
CA GLY A 264 -29.62 9.18 3.35
C GLY A 264 -30.89 9.17 2.52
N SER A 265 -31.27 8.03 1.94
CA SER A 265 -32.51 7.93 1.12
C SER A 265 -33.79 8.07 1.96
N LYS A 266 -33.76 7.66 3.21
CA LYS A 266 -34.85 7.83 4.18
C LYS A 266 -34.86 9.23 4.83
N SER A 267 -33.81 10.04 4.65
CA SER A 267 -33.65 11.38 5.24
C SER A 267 -34.23 12.47 4.33
N ASN A 268 -35.35 13.06 4.70
CA ASN A 268 -36.01 14.11 3.91
C ASN A 268 -35.68 15.55 4.38
N GLN A 269 -34.75 15.70 5.33
CA GLN A 269 -34.34 16.98 5.90
C GLN A 269 -32.93 17.35 5.40
N SER A 270 -32.73 18.62 5.03
CA SER A 270 -31.45 19.13 4.52
C SER A 270 -30.31 18.93 5.51
N GLU A 271 -30.57 19.14 6.81
CA GLU A 271 -29.57 18.99 7.87
C GLU A 271 -29.10 17.53 7.99
N MET A 272 -30.00 16.57 7.92
CA MET A 272 -29.66 15.14 7.92
C MET A 272 -28.87 14.77 6.65
N GLN A 273 -29.24 15.31 5.49
CA GLN A 273 -28.51 15.07 4.26
C GLN A 273 -27.06 15.56 4.34
N ILE A 274 -26.82 16.70 4.98
CA ILE A 274 -25.46 17.21 5.23
C ILE A 274 -24.65 16.26 6.10
N ILE A 275 -25.27 15.70 7.16
CA ILE A 275 -24.61 14.73 8.03
C ILE A 275 -24.26 13.45 7.24
N VAL A 276 -25.18 12.95 6.43
CA VAL A 276 -24.96 11.78 5.58
C VAL A 276 -23.83 11.99 4.57
N VAL A 277 -23.75 13.17 3.95
CA VAL A 277 -22.65 13.51 3.05
C VAL A 277 -21.31 13.48 3.77
N LYS A 278 -21.21 14.06 4.98
CA LYS A 278 -20.00 14.00 5.81
C LYS A 278 -19.61 12.55 6.17
N MET A 279 -20.58 11.70 6.50
CA MET A 279 -20.31 10.28 6.76
C MET A 279 -19.77 9.58 5.51
N LYS A 280 -20.31 9.86 4.33
CA LYS A 280 -19.83 9.31 3.06
C LYS A 280 -18.40 9.73 2.77
N ASP A 281 -18.07 10.99 2.95
CA ASP A 281 -16.72 11.50 2.73
C ASP A 281 -15.69 10.82 3.63
N ILE A 282 -16.01 10.63 4.92
CA ILE A 282 -15.15 9.90 5.86
C ILE A 282 -15.03 8.44 5.45
N LEU A 283 -16.13 7.79 5.05
CA LEU A 283 -16.13 6.40 4.64
C LEU A 283 -15.31 6.15 3.36
N GLU A 284 -15.34 7.06 2.39
CA GLU A 284 -14.51 6.93 1.18
C GLU A 284 -13.01 7.01 1.54
N GLN A 285 -12.61 7.88 2.48
CA GLN A 285 -11.23 7.92 2.96
C GLN A 285 -10.83 6.58 3.62
N ILE A 286 -11.74 5.95 4.39
CA ILE A 286 -11.50 4.61 4.95
C ILE A 286 -11.32 3.59 3.82
N LYS A 287 -12.19 3.56 2.81
CA LYS A 287 -12.13 2.60 1.70
C LYS A 287 -10.85 2.69 0.89
N GLU A 288 -10.36 3.90 0.65
CA GLU A 288 -9.09 4.13 -0.04
C GLU A 288 -7.91 3.53 0.74
N GLN A 289 -7.87 3.73 2.05
CA GLN A 289 -6.77 3.26 2.87
C GLN A 289 -6.85 1.78 3.24
N VAL A 290 -8.04 1.18 3.27
CA VAL A 290 -8.20 -0.27 3.50
C VAL A 290 -7.46 -1.10 2.43
N LEU A 291 -7.30 -0.58 1.22
CA LEU A 291 -6.51 -1.22 0.17
C LEU A 291 -5.03 -1.38 0.54
N ASN A 292 -4.52 -0.58 1.49
CA ASN A 292 -3.15 -0.62 1.98
C ASN A 292 -2.94 -1.56 3.18
N VAL A 293 -4.02 -2.11 3.76
CA VAL A 293 -3.92 -3.06 4.89
C VAL A 293 -3.57 -4.46 4.38
N LEU A 294 -2.66 -5.14 5.07
CA LEU A 294 -2.24 -6.52 4.78
C LEU A 294 -3.22 -7.54 5.36
#